data_7601e8dc2555c1b52c9cc43981287bf1
#
_entry.id   7601e8dc2555c1b52c9cc43981287bf1
#
_cell.length_a   1.000
_cell.length_b   1.000
_cell.length_c   1.000
_cell.angle_alpha   90.00
_cell.angle_beta   90.00
_cell.angle_gamma   90.00
#
_symmetry.space_group_name_H-M   'P 1'
#
loop_
_entity.id
_entity.type
_entity.pdbx_description
1 polymer ?
#
loop_
_entity_poly.entity_id
_entity_poly.type
_entity_poly.pdbx_seq_one_letter_code
_entity_poly.pdbx_strand_id
1 'polypeptide(L)'
;MNNNSILLNGSFFEEEYQKKIDKLNNLEIKTVYVFDHSINPEIKKLPVYKIMDALSKLDKYERNFKIGSMVLNIRKREINDLMENYLNPLMEIKNFNLGIGIGDDKYEIQKDIYDNNIEEVIKKIIANKNYEENNVNLVIGGSSQKLNALALKYGLGTNQWEGDIINLQKKIEVH
;
A
#
# COMPACT_ATOMS: atom_id res chain seq x y z
N MET A 1 20.77 -3.90 -10.42
CA MET A 1 19.64 -4.87 -10.42
C MET A 1 18.37 -4.08 -10.67
N ASN A 2 17.57 -4.47 -11.67
CA ASN A 2 16.29 -3.81 -11.92
C ASN A 2 15.32 -4.10 -10.79
N ASN A 3 14.84 -3.06 -10.10
CA ASN A 3 13.84 -3.17 -9.04
C ASN A 3 12.43 -2.97 -9.63
N ASN A 4 12.01 -3.90 -10.47
CA ASN A 4 10.69 -3.84 -11.09
C ASN A 4 9.61 -4.16 -10.06
N SER A 5 8.62 -3.29 -9.97
CA SER A 5 7.41 -3.51 -9.16
C SER A 5 6.17 -3.29 -10.02
N ILE A 6 5.08 -3.95 -9.69
CA ILE A 6 3.82 -3.81 -10.40
C ILE A 6 2.67 -3.51 -9.42
N LEU A 7 1.76 -2.65 -9.83
CA LEU A 7 0.48 -2.43 -9.15
C LEU A 7 -0.60 -3.18 -9.92
N LEU A 8 -1.33 -4.06 -9.23
CA LEU A 8 -2.38 -4.86 -9.84
C LEU A 8 -3.63 -4.00 -10.07
N ASN A 9 -4.23 -4.13 -11.24
CA ASN A 9 -5.49 -3.46 -11.54
C ASN A 9 -6.68 -4.09 -10.79
N GLY A 10 -7.84 -3.40 -10.80
CA GLY A 10 -9.02 -3.80 -10.05
C GLY A 10 -9.61 -5.16 -10.45
N SER A 11 -9.43 -5.57 -11.70
CA SER A 11 -9.98 -6.83 -12.25
C SER A 11 -9.00 -8.01 -12.17
N PHE A 12 -7.81 -7.83 -11.59
CA PHE A 12 -6.81 -8.91 -11.56
C PHE A 12 -7.31 -10.20 -10.90
N PHE A 13 -8.08 -10.07 -9.83
CA PHE A 13 -8.56 -11.20 -9.02
C PHE A 13 -9.90 -11.79 -9.48
N GLU A 14 -10.38 -11.39 -10.63
CA GLU A 14 -11.49 -12.05 -11.33
C GLU A 14 -11.04 -13.41 -11.87
N GLU A 15 -11.63 -13.88 -12.93
CA GLU A 15 -11.39 -15.21 -13.51
C GLU A 15 -9.88 -15.55 -13.63
N GLU A 16 -9.54 -16.80 -13.35
CA GLU A 16 -8.20 -17.39 -13.55
C GLU A 16 -7.04 -16.66 -12.85
N TYR A 17 -7.29 -15.99 -11.74
CA TYR A 17 -6.25 -15.21 -11.06
C TYR A 17 -5.03 -16.06 -10.64
N GLN A 18 -5.20 -17.35 -10.35
CA GLN A 18 -4.10 -18.29 -10.07
C GLN A 18 -3.10 -18.33 -11.23
N LYS A 19 -3.58 -18.52 -12.46
CA LYS A 19 -2.72 -18.51 -13.65
C LYS A 19 -2.03 -17.16 -13.87
N LYS A 20 -2.67 -16.06 -13.45
CA LYS A 20 -2.05 -14.72 -13.49
C LYS A 20 -0.93 -14.62 -12.47
N ILE A 21 -1.09 -15.18 -11.26
CA ILE A 21 -0.02 -15.24 -10.25
C ILE A 21 1.16 -16.09 -10.74
N ASP A 22 0.89 -17.25 -11.36
CA ASP A 22 1.95 -18.08 -11.94
C ASP A 22 2.75 -17.34 -13.01
N LYS A 23 2.08 -16.52 -13.83
CA LYS A 23 2.77 -15.65 -14.79
C LYS A 23 3.63 -14.59 -14.09
N LEU A 24 3.17 -13.98 -13.00
CA LEU A 24 3.96 -13.04 -12.23
C LEU A 24 5.22 -13.69 -11.65
N ASN A 25 5.14 -14.93 -11.18
CA ASN A 25 6.29 -15.70 -10.70
C ASN A 25 7.37 -15.93 -11.76
N ASN A 26 6.97 -15.99 -13.05
CA ASN A 26 7.91 -16.15 -14.15
C ASN A 26 8.53 -14.84 -14.65
N LEU A 27 8.14 -13.69 -14.05
CA LEU A 27 8.70 -12.40 -14.38
C LEU A 27 9.70 -11.95 -13.29
N GLU A 28 10.68 -11.15 -13.67
CA GLU A 28 11.67 -10.55 -12.72
C GLU A 28 11.04 -9.41 -11.92
N ILE A 29 9.91 -9.68 -11.24
CA ILE A 29 9.21 -8.72 -10.39
C ILE A 29 9.68 -8.88 -8.96
N LYS A 30 10.03 -7.77 -8.30
CA LYS A 30 10.45 -7.76 -6.90
C LYS A 30 9.30 -7.58 -5.92
N THR A 31 8.31 -6.77 -6.30
CA THR A 31 7.16 -6.48 -5.45
C THR A 31 5.89 -6.34 -6.26
N VAL A 32 4.82 -6.94 -5.78
CA VAL A 32 3.47 -6.80 -6.31
C VAL A 32 2.64 -6.00 -5.30
N TYR A 33 2.07 -4.90 -5.74
CA TYR A 33 1.25 -4.02 -4.91
C TYR A 33 -0.24 -4.14 -5.26
N VAL A 34 -1.07 -3.91 -4.26
CA VAL A 34 -2.51 -3.70 -4.38
C VAL A 34 -2.89 -2.33 -3.81
N PHE A 35 -3.98 -1.75 -4.30
CA PHE A 35 -4.49 -0.45 -3.83
C PHE A 35 -5.77 -0.60 -3.00
N ASP A 36 -6.14 0.45 -2.29
CA ASP A 36 -7.32 0.52 -1.43
C ASP A 36 -8.27 1.65 -1.84
N HIS A 37 -8.55 1.77 -3.14
CA HIS A 37 -9.54 2.73 -3.64
C HIS A 37 -10.94 2.14 -3.67
N SER A 38 -11.96 3.01 -3.57
CA SER A 38 -13.38 2.64 -3.74
C SER A 38 -13.81 2.70 -5.22
N ILE A 39 -13.06 3.46 -6.03
CA ILE A 39 -13.29 3.62 -7.47
C ILE A 39 -12.02 3.19 -8.19
N ASN A 40 -12.16 2.43 -9.28
CA ASN A 40 -11.01 2.00 -10.08
C ASN A 40 -10.28 3.24 -10.65
N PRO A 41 -8.96 3.41 -10.38
CA PRO A 41 -8.23 4.60 -10.80
C PRO A 41 -7.97 4.68 -12.31
N GLU A 42 -7.96 3.54 -13.00
CA GLU A 42 -7.74 3.49 -14.45
C GLU A 42 -9.06 3.69 -15.21
N ILE A 43 -10.06 2.87 -14.90
CA ILE A 43 -11.35 2.89 -15.58
C ILE A 43 -12.46 2.86 -14.53
N LYS A 44 -13.11 4.00 -14.26
CA LYS A 44 -14.10 4.18 -13.19
C LYS A 44 -15.24 3.15 -13.17
N LYS A 45 -15.58 2.56 -14.32
CA LYS A 45 -16.67 1.58 -14.46
C LYS A 45 -16.23 0.14 -14.14
N LEU A 46 -14.92 -0.13 -14.09
CA LEU A 46 -14.42 -1.44 -13.73
C LEU A 46 -14.49 -1.68 -12.22
N PRO A 47 -14.64 -2.94 -11.79
CA PRO A 47 -14.67 -3.28 -10.39
C PRO A 47 -13.33 -2.99 -9.71
N VAL A 48 -13.38 -2.88 -8.39
CA VAL A 48 -12.23 -2.89 -7.50
C VAL A 48 -12.31 -4.11 -6.59
N TYR A 49 -11.16 -4.62 -6.19
CA TYR A 49 -11.09 -5.68 -5.19
C TYR A 49 -11.12 -5.10 -3.77
N LYS A 50 -11.51 -5.91 -2.80
CA LYS A 50 -11.27 -5.60 -1.40
C LYS A 50 -9.81 -5.90 -1.09
N ILE A 51 -9.09 -4.92 -0.53
CA ILE A 51 -7.63 -5.01 -0.35
C ILE A 51 -7.21 -6.23 0.48
N MET A 52 -7.92 -6.56 1.58
CA MET A 52 -7.59 -7.71 2.41
C MET A 52 -7.83 -9.04 1.69
N ASP A 53 -8.90 -9.13 0.90
CA ASP A 53 -9.17 -10.32 0.07
C ASP A 53 -8.07 -10.52 -0.98
N ALA A 54 -7.63 -9.44 -1.62
CA ALA A 54 -6.57 -9.46 -2.62
C ALA A 54 -5.24 -9.89 -2.01
N LEU A 55 -4.84 -9.29 -0.89
CA LEU A 55 -3.60 -9.64 -0.18
C LEU A 55 -3.63 -11.06 0.36
N SER A 56 -4.74 -11.51 0.94
CA SER A 56 -4.91 -12.90 1.39
C SER A 56 -4.80 -13.90 0.24
N LYS A 57 -5.33 -13.58 -0.94
CA LYS A 57 -5.16 -14.41 -2.13
C LYS A 57 -3.70 -14.51 -2.55
N LEU A 58 -2.97 -13.38 -2.59
CA LEU A 58 -1.55 -13.36 -2.94
C LEU A 58 -0.68 -14.10 -1.91
N ASP A 59 -0.97 -13.95 -0.61
CA ASP A 59 -0.17 -14.53 0.45
C ASP A 59 -0.29 -16.06 0.54
N LYS A 60 -1.44 -16.62 0.15
CA LYS A 60 -1.68 -18.08 0.13
C LYS A 60 -0.89 -18.84 -0.93
N TYR A 61 -0.37 -18.17 -1.94
CA TYR A 61 0.37 -18.81 -3.02
C TYR A 61 1.88 -18.73 -2.79
N GLU A 62 2.58 -19.79 -3.22
CA GLU A 62 4.03 -19.74 -3.33
C GLU A 62 4.43 -18.67 -4.36
N ARG A 63 5.32 -17.76 -3.97
CA ARG A 63 5.68 -16.60 -4.76
C ARG A 63 7.14 -16.19 -4.63
N ASN A 64 7.70 -15.70 -5.74
CA ASN A 64 9.08 -15.21 -5.82
C ASN A 64 9.20 -13.71 -5.56
N PHE A 65 8.10 -13.03 -5.28
CA PHE A 65 8.01 -11.58 -5.11
C PHE A 65 7.46 -11.22 -3.73
N LYS A 66 7.78 -10.03 -3.26
CA LYS A 66 7.16 -9.44 -2.08
C LYS A 66 5.76 -8.92 -2.43
N ILE A 67 4.89 -8.84 -1.44
CA ILE A 67 3.57 -8.20 -1.60
C ILE A 67 3.48 -6.95 -0.75
N GLY A 68 2.60 -6.03 -1.14
CA GLY A 68 2.40 -4.80 -0.39
C GLY A 68 1.12 -4.06 -0.75
N SER A 69 0.81 -3.04 0.05
CA SER A 69 -0.23 -2.06 -0.21
C SER A 69 0.37 -0.77 -0.78
N MET A 70 -0.29 -0.17 -1.77
CA MET A 70 0.16 1.10 -2.36
C MET A 70 -1.06 1.98 -2.73
N VAL A 71 -1.69 2.59 -1.78
CA VAL A 71 -1.50 2.54 -0.31
C VAL A 71 -2.79 2.07 0.37
N LEU A 72 -2.69 1.59 1.61
CA LEU A 72 -3.86 1.39 2.47
C LEU A 72 -4.37 2.78 2.91
N ASN A 73 -5.63 3.10 2.60
CA ASN A 73 -6.23 4.38 2.97
C ASN A 73 -6.69 4.35 4.44
N ILE A 74 -5.97 5.04 5.32
CA ILE A 74 -6.27 5.06 6.76
C ILE A 74 -7.56 5.79 7.10
N ARG A 75 -8.10 6.63 6.19
CA ARG A 75 -9.33 7.41 6.42
C ARG A 75 -10.62 6.66 6.10
N LYS A 76 -10.52 5.46 5.54
CA LYS A 76 -11.71 4.63 5.18
C LYS A 76 -12.31 3.88 6.37
N ARG A 77 -11.62 3.87 7.53
CA ARG A 77 -11.98 3.01 8.66
C ARG A 77 -11.79 3.74 9.98
N GLU A 78 -12.61 3.37 10.95
CA GLU A 78 -12.38 3.77 12.34
C GLU A 78 -11.04 3.18 12.83
N ILE A 79 -10.37 3.84 13.77
CA ILE A 79 -8.98 3.50 14.16
C ILE A 79 -8.84 2.08 14.71
N ASN A 80 -9.81 1.59 15.50
CA ASN A 80 -9.74 0.24 16.06
C ASN A 80 -9.95 -0.81 14.95
N ASP A 81 -10.94 -0.59 14.07
CA ASP A 81 -11.15 -1.45 12.89
C ASP A 81 -9.90 -1.46 11.98
N LEU A 82 -9.30 -0.29 11.73
CA LEU A 82 -8.07 -0.16 10.96
C LEU A 82 -6.93 -0.99 11.57
N MET A 83 -6.75 -0.92 12.89
CA MET A 83 -5.70 -1.68 13.57
C MET A 83 -5.98 -3.18 13.58
N GLU A 84 -7.18 -3.60 14.00
CA GLU A 84 -7.52 -5.00 14.26
C GLU A 84 -7.70 -5.81 12.97
N ASN A 85 -8.41 -5.24 11.99
CA ASN A 85 -8.82 -5.96 10.79
C ASN A 85 -7.95 -5.70 9.55
N TYR A 86 -7.02 -4.73 9.63
CA TYR A 86 -6.14 -4.41 8.51
C TYR A 86 -4.66 -4.38 8.91
N LEU A 87 -4.23 -3.47 9.77
CA LEU A 87 -2.79 -3.26 10.02
C LEU A 87 -2.15 -4.44 10.76
N ASN A 88 -2.78 -4.96 11.84
CA ASN A 88 -2.21 -6.10 12.56
C ASN A 88 -2.08 -7.35 11.67
N PRO A 89 -3.12 -7.78 10.92
CA PRO A 89 -2.97 -8.91 10.00
C PRO A 89 -1.92 -8.69 8.90
N LEU A 90 -1.79 -7.47 8.37
CA LEU A 90 -0.78 -7.18 7.35
C LEU A 90 0.65 -7.23 7.90
N MET A 91 0.85 -6.85 9.15
CA MET A 91 2.16 -6.95 9.82
C MET A 91 2.53 -8.39 10.19
N GLU A 92 1.62 -9.35 10.14
CA GLU A 92 1.95 -10.78 10.28
C GLU A 92 2.61 -11.37 9.02
N ILE A 93 2.45 -10.71 7.88
CA ILE A 93 3.03 -11.15 6.60
C ILE A 93 4.53 -10.80 6.59
N LYS A 94 5.40 -11.79 6.43
CA LYS A 94 6.85 -11.58 6.38
C LYS A 94 7.27 -10.75 5.16
N ASN A 95 8.16 -9.79 5.39
CA ASN A 95 8.72 -8.89 4.37
C ASN A 95 7.64 -8.09 3.60
N PHE A 96 6.53 -7.78 4.26
CA PHE A 96 5.44 -7.01 3.66
C PHE A 96 5.84 -5.55 3.43
N ASN A 97 5.50 -5.01 2.25
CA ASN A 97 5.65 -3.57 1.98
C ASN A 97 4.34 -2.85 2.32
N LEU A 98 4.26 -2.31 3.54
CA LEU A 98 3.09 -1.63 4.06
C LEU A 98 3.09 -0.15 3.63
N GLY A 99 2.43 0.17 2.54
CA GLY A 99 2.13 1.56 2.18
C GLY A 99 0.86 2.04 2.86
N ILE A 100 0.92 3.16 3.56
CA ILE A 100 -0.23 3.84 4.16
C ILE A 100 -0.38 5.24 3.59
N GLY A 101 -1.61 5.75 3.53
CA GLY A 101 -1.88 7.10 3.04
C GLY A 101 -3.27 7.59 3.43
N ILE A 102 -3.56 8.84 3.14
CA ILE A 102 -4.85 9.48 3.45
C ILE A 102 -5.88 9.36 2.31
N GLY A 103 -5.53 8.61 1.25
CA GLY A 103 -6.36 8.46 0.06
C GLY A 103 -6.36 9.68 -0.86
N ASP A 104 -7.06 9.55 -1.98
CA ASP A 104 -7.33 10.64 -2.93
C ASP A 104 -8.83 10.71 -3.14
N ASP A 105 -9.46 11.82 -2.76
CA ASP A 105 -10.91 12.00 -2.73
C ASP A 105 -11.59 11.70 -4.10
N LYS A 106 -10.86 11.86 -5.21
CA LYS A 106 -11.37 11.54 -6.56
C LYS A 106 -11.63 10.04 -6.81
N TYR A 107 -11.04 9.16 -5.99
CA TYR A 107 -11.17 7.69 -6.08
C TYR A 107 -11.95 7.09 -4.90
N GLU A 108 -12.53 7.94 -4.05
CA GLU A 108 -13.27 7.49 -2.88
C GLU A 108 -14.76 7.81 -2.98
N ILE A 109 -15.59 6.90 -2.48
CA ILE A 109 -17.02 7.16 -2.28
C ILE A 109 -17.15 7.81 -0.91
N GLN A 110 -17.42 9.12 -0.89
CA GLN A 110 -17.50 9.90 0.34
C GLN A 110 -18.74 9.49 1.16
N LYS A 111 -18.63 8.49 2.02
CA LYS A 111 -19.66 8.23 3.03
C LYS A 111 -19.14 8.27 4.46
N ASP A 112 -17.95 7.75 4.70
CA ASP A 112 -17.39 7.71 6.04
C ASP A 112 -15.90 8.02 5.95
N ILE A 113 -15.55 9.30 6.12
CA ILE A 113 -14.15 9.72 6.21
C ILE A 113 -13.83 9.90 7.69
N TYR A 114 -12.96 9.03 8.19
CA TYR A 114 -12.45 9.11 9.56
C TYR A 114 -11.23 10.03 9.62
N ASP A 115 -11.18 10.88 10.64
CA ASP A 115 -10.05 11.82 10.83
C ASP A 115 -8.90 11.14 11.61
N ASN A 116 -8.42 10.03 11.08
CA ASN A 116 -7.29 9.32 11.67
C ASN A 116 -5.99 10.14 11.46
N ASN A 117 -5.32 10.45 12.56
CA ASN A 117 -4.03 11.11 12.52
C ASN A 117 -2.96 10.13 12.03
N ILE A 118 -2.38 10.40 10.86
CA ILE A 118 -1.39 9.52 10.22
C ILE A 118 -0.15 9.31 11.10
N GLU A 119 0.29 10.31 11.85
CA GLU A 119 1.45 10.17 12.74
C GLU A 119 1.16 9.21 13.90
N GLU A 120 -0.06 9.24 14.46
CA GLU A 120 -0.47 8.28 15.49
C GLU A 120 -0.55 6.85 14.94
N VAL A 121 -1.05 6.70 13.72
CA VAL A 121 -1.05 5.38 13.02
C VAL A 121 0.38 4.88 12.83
N ILE A 122 1.31 5.71 12.37
CA ILE A 122 2.73 5.36 12.23
C ILE A 122 3.31 4.89 13.57
N LYS A 123 3.08 5.62 14.66
CA LYS A 123 3.57 5.24 15.99
C LYS A 123 3.02 3.88 16.45
N LYS A 124 1.74 3.60 16.19
CA LYS A 124 1.10 2.31 16.52
C LYS A 124 1.72 1.17 15.68
N ILE A 125 2.00 1.38 14.40
CA ILE A 125 2.65 0.40 13.53
C ILE A 125 4.06 0.09 14.05
N ILE A 126 4.89 1.11 14.28
CA ILE A 126 6.29 0.94 14.72
C ILE A 126 6.36 0.29 16.12
N ALA A 127 5.40 0.57 16.99
CA ALA A 127 5.33 -0.04 18.32
C ALA A 127 4.83 -1.50 18.32
N ASN A 128 4.32 -2.00 17.19
CA ASN A 128 3.85 -3.38 17.09
C ASN A 128 5.05 -4.32 16.92
N LYS A 129 5.13 -5.36 17.74
CA LYS A 129 6.23 -6.34 17.70
C LYS A 129 6.43 -6.98 16.32
N ASN A 130 5.34 -7.25 15.60
CA ASN A 130 5.39 -7.86 14.28
C ASN A 130 6.03 -6.97 13.23
N TYR A 131 6.10 -5.65 13.46
CA TYR A 131 6.75 -4.70 12.54
C TYR A 131 8.22 -5.05 12.30
N GLU A 132 8.97 -5.26 13.38
CA GLU A 132 10.39 -5.66 13.29
C GLU A 132 10.55 -7.15 13.06
N GLU A 133 9.83 -8.00 13.79
CA GLU A 133 9.93 -9.47 13.71
C GLU A 133 9.70 -10.01 12.31
N ASN A 134 8.76 -9.40 11.56
CA ASN A 134 8.42 -9.79 10.19
C ASN A 134 9.08 -8.92 9.12
N ASN A 135 10.00 -8.03 9.50
CA ASN A 135 10.71 -7.14 8.57
C ASN A 135 9.75 -6.38 7.65
N VAL A 136 8.72 -5.75 8.24
CA VAL A 136 7.74 -4.94 7.51
C VAL A 136 8.39 -3.64 7.06
N ASN A 137 8.27 -3.31 5.77
CA ASN A 137 8.77 -2.06 5.21
C ASN A 137 7.64 -1.04 5.13
N LEU A 138 7.66 -0.01 5.98
CA LEU A 138 6.63 1.04 6.01
C LEU A 138 6.94 2.17 5.03
N VAL A 139 5.95 2.52 4.21
CA VAL A 139 6.03 3.58 3.20
C VAL A 139 4.84 4.52 3.35
N ILE A 140 5.08 5.83 3.26
CA ILE A 140 4.02 6.85 3.28
C ILE A 140 3.67 7.26 1.85
N GLY A 141 2.40 7.13 1.49
CA GLY A 141 1.88 7.61 0.21
C GLY A 141 1.40 9.04 0.28
N GLY A 142 1.73 9.81 -0.76
CA GLY A 142 1.33 11.20 -0.93
C GLY A 142 2.50 12.14 -1.17
N SER A 143 2.18 13.36 -1.61
CA SER A 143 3.19 14.34 -2.06
C SER A 143 3.26 15.59 -1.18
N SER A 144 2.44 15.71 -0.13
CA SER A 144 2.41 16.91 0.71
C SER A 144 3.69 17.06 1.55
N GLN A 145 4.10 18.30 1.80
CA GLN A 145 5.26 18.60 2.66
C GLN A 145 5.12 17.96 4.05
N LYS A 146 3.90 17.92 4.60
CA LYS A 146 3.63 17.28 5.90
C LYS A 146 3.95 15.80 5.90
N LEU A 147 3.54 15.07 4.86
CA LEU A 147 3.79 13.63 4.73
C LEU A 147 5.28 13.34 4.50
N ASN A 148 5.95 14.15 3.69
CA ASN A 148 7.40 14.03 3.49
C ASN A 148 8.18 14.29 4.79
N ALA A 149 7.78 15.30 5.58
CA ALA A 149 8.40 15.57 6.88
C ALA A 149 8.21 14.41 7.88
N LEU A 150 7.05 13.75 7.86
CA LEU A 150 6.82 12.55 8.68
C LEU A 150 7.68 11.37 8.22
N ALA A 151 7.79 11.15 6.91
CA ALA A 151 8.66 10.11 6.38
C ALA A 151 10.10 10.29 6.85
N LEU A 152 10.64 11.51 6.73
CA LEU A 152 11.98 11.85 7.25
C LEU A 152 12.10 11.61 8.75
N LYS A 153 11.14 12.15 9.52
CA LYS A 153 11.15 12.04 10.99
C LYS A 153 11.27 10.60 11.48
N TYR A 154 10.64 9.67 10.78
CA TYR A 154 10.59 8.26 11.17
C TYR A 154 11.49 7.35 10.30
N GLY A 155 12.30 7.90 9.38
CA GLY A 155 13.17 7.13 8.50
C GLY A 155 12.42 6.20 7.53
N LEU A 156 11.24 6.62 7.05
CA LEU A 156 10.34 5.81 6.23
C LEU A 156 10.49 6.14 4.75
N GLY A 157 10.15 5.16 3.90
CA GLY A 157 10.02 5.39 2.46
C GLY A 157 8.83 6.30 2.11
N THR A 158 8.89 6.93 0.93
CA THR A 158 7.78 7.70 0.37
C THR A 158 7.35 7.15 -0.97
N ASN A 159 6.05 7.27 -1.27
CA ASN A 159 5.50 6.98 -2.57
C ASN A 159 4.69 8.17 -3.09
N GLN A 160 4.90 8.51 -4.34
CA GLN A 160 4.14 9.54 -5.05
C GLN A 160 3.58 8.94 -6.35
N TRP A 161 2.25 8.94 -6.49
CA TRP A 161 1.58 8.37 -7.65
C TRP A 161 1.66 9.24 -8.90
N GLU A 162 1.53 10.54 -8.74
CA GLU A 162 1.58 11.53 -9.81
C GLU A 162 2.58 12.63 -9.47
N GLY A 163 3.19 13.22 -10.47
CA GLY A 163 4.05 14.38 -10.28
C GLY A 163 5.07 14.55 -11.39
N ASP A 164 5.55 15.77 -11.50
CA ASP A 164 6.66 16.13 -12.38
C ASP A 164 7.96 15.51 -11.86
N ILE A 165 8.70 14.87 -12.76
CA ILE A 165 9.99 14.21 -12.46
C ILE A 165 11.01 15.19 -11.87
N ILE A 166 10.97 16.47 -12.29
CA ILE A 166 11.84 17.53 -11.78
C ILE A 166 11.55 17.81 -10.30
N ASN A 167 10.27 17.83 -9.91
CA ASN A 167 9.86 18.00 -8.52
C ASN A 167 10.19 16.79 -7.66
N LEU A 168 10.16 15.59 -8.23
CA LEU A 168 10.59 14.37 -7.56
C LEU A 168 12.10 14.37 -7.32
N GLN A 169 12.90 14.75 -8.32
CA GLN A 169 14.36 14.88 -8.19
C GLN A 169 14.75 15.88 -7.09
N LYS A 170 14.13 17.07 -7.06
CA LYS A 170 14.37 18.05 -5.99
C LYS A 170 14.06 17.52 -4.59
N LYS A 171 13.07 16.63 -4.44
CA LYS A 171 12.76 15.99 -3.15
C LYS A 171 13.81 14.97 -2.73
N ILE A 172 14.39 14.24 -3.68
CA ILE A 172 15.45 13.25 -3.42
C ILE A 172 16.77 13.95 -3.03
N GLU A 173 17.08 15.11 -3.62
CA GLU A 173 18.31 15.88 -3.34
C GLU A 173 18.31 16.57 -1.96
N VAL A 174 17.16 16.68 -1.29
CA VAL A 174 17.02 17.26 0.07
C VAL A 174 17.24 16.18 1.15
N HIS A 175 17.51 14.94 0.76
CA HIS A 175 17.74 13.77 1.61
C HIS A 175 19.14 13.23 1.42
#